data_f6062b4297ab90bf35d93ddd9e183b64
#
_entry.id   f6062b4297ab90bf35d93ddd9e183b64
#
_cell.length_a   1.000
_cell.length_b   1.000
_cell.length_c   1.000
_cell.angle_alpha   90.00
_cell.angle_beta   90.00
_cell.angle_gamma   90.00
#
_symmetry.space_group_name_H-M   'P 1'
#
loop_
_entity.id
_entity.type
_entity.pdbx_description
1 polymer ?
#
loop_
_entity_poly.entity_id
_entity_poly.type
_entity_poly.pdbx_seq_one_letter_code
_entity_poly.pdbx_strand_id
1 'polypeptide(L)'
;MEMWFSDIHTPNVKLSIRVTKQLFSGQSDYQQVDVFDSVDLGRFISLDGEIVFSEKDEFIYDEMVVHVPMAVHPNVKKVLVIGGGDGGVAKELCNYPEIEQIDVVETDEMFIEVSRQFFPETAEGLNDPRVRIFPQDGLRFLRGKTGSTT
;
A
#
# COMPACT_ATOMS: atom_id res chain seq x y z
N MET A 1 3.14 -9.41 -30.39
CA MET A 1 4.07 -9.82 -29.30
C MET A 1 3.27 -9.89 -28.02
N GLU A 2 3.42 -10.96 -27.27
CA GLU A 2 2.84 -11.09 -25.94
C GLU A 2 3.86 -10.69 -24.88
N MET A 3 3.41 -9.92 -23.90
CA MET A 3 4.24 -9.58 -22.73
C MET A 3 3.68 -10.28 -21.49
N TRP A 4 4.58 -10.85 -20.70
CA TRP A 4 4.26 -11.54 -19.47
C TRP A 4 5.07 -10.96 -18.32
N PHE A 5 4.38 -10.60 -17.24
CA PHE A 5 5.01 -10.34 -15.95
C PHE A 5 5.07 -11.64 -15.16
N SER A 6 6.20 -11.93 -14.55
CA SER A 6 6.36 -13.13 -13.72
C SER A 6 6.78 -12.76 -12.31
N ASP A 7 5.94 -13.08 -11.35
CA ASP A 7 6.22 -13.03 -9.93
C ASP A 7 6.82 -14.37 -9.51
N ILE A 8 8.09 -14.34 -9.11
CA ILE A 8 8.88 -15.56 -8.83
C ILE A 8 8.89 -15.80 -7.32
N HIS A 9 8.08 -16.75 -6.87
CA HIS A 9 8.00 -17.10 -5.45
C HIS A 9 9.18 -17.95 -4.97
N THR A 10 9.60 -18.91 -5.80
CA THR A 10 10.77 -19.76 -5.56
C THR A 10 11.47 -20.04 -6.90
N PRO A 11 12.69 -20.60 -6.90
CA PRO A 11 13.34 -20.99 -8.15
C PRO A 11 12.49 -21.92 -9.03
N ASN A 12 11.51 -22.60 -8.46
CA ASN A 12 10.69 -23.61 -9.14
C ASN A 12 9.20 -23.23 -9.24
N VAL A 13 8.77 -22.09 -8.66
CA VAL A 13 7.37 -21.65 -8.64
C VAL A 13 7.28 -20.18 -9.00
N LYS A 14 6.53 -19.88 -10.03
CA LYS A 14 6.20 -18.50 -10.43
C LYS A 14 4.73 -18.38 -10.83
N LEU A 15 4.19 -17.19 -10.62
CA LEU A 15 2.93 -16.76 -11.20
C LEU A 15 3.23 -15.86 -12.38
N SER A 16 2.72 -16.20 -13.57
CA SER A 16 2.88 -15.35 -14.75
C SER A 16 1.55 -14.80 -15.21
N ILE A 17 1.51 -13.49 -15.45
CA ILE A 17 0.31 -12.75 -15.85
C ILE A 17 0.61 -12.05 -17.17
N ARG A 18 -0.27 -12.27 -18.18
CA ARG A 18 -0.16 -11.55 -19.44
C ARG A 18 -0.52 -10.07 -19.23
N VAL A 19 0.40 -9.19 -19.58
CA VAL A 19 0.22 -7.74 -19.47
C VAL A 19 -0.05 -7.14 -20.85
N THR A 20 -0.87 -6.11 -20.87
CA THR A 20 -1.20 -5.37 -22.09
C THR A 20 -0.31 -4.16 -22.28
N LYS A 21 0.13 -3.55 -21.18
CA LYS A 21 0.96 -2.35 -21.19
C LYS A 21 1.73 -2.19 -19.89
N GLN A 22 2.98 -1.76 -19.98
CA GLN A 22 3.72 -1.21 -18.86
C GLN A 22 3.47 0.29 -18.78
N LEU A 23 2.98 0.77 -17.65
CA LEU A 23 2.62 2.17 -17.44
C LEU A 23 3.73 2.97 -16.78
N PHE A 24 4.49 2.32 -15.89
CA PHE A 24 5.58 2.92 -15.15
C PHE A 24 6.66 1.89 -14.84
N SER A 25 7.90 2.37 -14.81
CA SER A 25 9.05 1.62 -14.30
C SER A 25 10.04 2.61 -13.72
N GLY A 26 10.40 2.44 -12.48
CA GLY A 26 11.34 3.34 -11.80
C GLY A 26 12.02 2.68 -10.62
N GLN A 27 13.26 3.09 -10.35
CA GLN A 27 14.04 2.65 -9.21
C GLN A 27 14.10 3.77 -8.18
N SER A 28 13.54 3.53 -6.98
CA SER A 28 13.74 4.41 -5.84
C SER A 28 15.05 4.07 -5.11
N ASP A 29 15.34 4.78 -4.03
CA ASP A 29 16.48 4.41 -3.16
C ASP A 29 16.26 3.08 -2.44
N TYR A 30 15.05 2.54 -2.46
CA TYR A 30 14.65 1.35 -1.70
C TYR A 30 14.33 0.15 -2.56
N GLN A 31 13.68 0.37 -3.73
CA GLN A 31 13.13 -0.74 -4.52
C GLN A 31 12.80 -0.32 -5.96
N GLN A 32 12.68 -1.33 -6.81
CA GLN A 32 12.13 -1.17 -8.16
C GLN A 32 10.60 -1.13 -8.07
N VAL A 33 9.98 -0.13 -8.69
CA VAL A 33 8.54 0.03 -8.76
C VAL A 33 8.09 -0.06 -10.21
N ASP A 34 7.20 -0.99 -10.51
CA ASP A 34 6.63 -1.18 -11.85
C ASP A 34 5.10 -1.23 -11.80
N VAL A 35 4.45 -0.60 -12.77
CA VAL A 35 2.99 -0.61 -12.91
C VAL A 35 2.61 -1.14 -14.28
N PHE A 36 1.67 -2.06 -14.31
CA PHE A 36 1.19 -2.71 -15.52
C PHE A 36 -0.34 -2.70 -15.61
N ASP A 37 -0.86 -2.69 -16.84
CA ASP A 37 -2.24 -3.04 -17.13
C ASP A 37 -2.33 -4.50 -17.60
N SER A 38 -3.33 -5.22 -17.12
CA SER A 38 -3.67 -6.57 -17.53
C SER A 38 -5.17 -6.74 -17.68
N VAL A 39 -5.59 -7.77 -18.45
CA VAL A 39 -7.01 -8.07 -18.60
C VAL A 39 -7.58 -8.74 -17.34
N ASP A 40 -6.82 -9.67 -16.76
CA ASP A 40 -7.34 -10.52 -15.69
C ASP A 40 -7.31 -9.85 -14.30
N LEU A 41 -6.31 -9.00 -14.03
CA LEU A 41 -6.16 -8.31 -12.74
C LEU A 41 -6.48 -6.81 -12.79
N GLY A 42 -6.79 -6.27 -13.98
CA GLY A 42 -6.80 -4.83 -14.17
C GLY A 42 -5.38 -4.25 -14.03
N ARG A 43 -5.28 -3.07 -13.50
CA ARG A 43 -3.98 -2.46 -13.18
C ARG A 43 -3.41 -3.08 -11.92
N PHE A 44 -2.11 -3.35 -11.92
CA PHE A 44 -1.40 -3.84 -10.75
C PHE A 44 -0.02 -3.20 -10.61
N ILE A 45 0.50 -3.22 -9.40
CA ILE A 45 1.81 -2.71 -9.05
C ILE A 45 2.68 -3.83 -8.51
N SER A 46 3.95 -3.83 -8.91
CA SER A 46 4.96 -4.70 -8.33
C SER A 46 6.09 -3.90 -7.69
N LEU A 47 6.61 -4.43 -6.60
CA LEU A 47 7.79 -3.94 -5.89
C LEU A 47 8.85 -5.03 -5.92
N ASP A 48 10.03 -4.72 -6.48
CA ASP A 48 11.13 -5.68 -6.67
C ASP A 48 10.68 -6.98 -7.37
N GLY A 49 9.73 -6.89 -8.31
CA GLY A 49 9.22 -8.03 -9.07
C GLY A 49 8.14 -8.87 -8.37
N GLU A 50 7.69 -8.47 -7.19
CA GLU A 50 6.58 -9.09 -6.47
C GLU A 50 5.31 -8.24 -6.61
N ILE A 51 4.17 -8.85 -6.93
CA ILE A 51 2.89 -8.16 -7.01
C ILE A 51 2.44 -7.79 -5.61
N VAL A 52 2.24 -6.50 -5.38
CA VAL A 52 1.78 -5.97 -4.08
C VAL A 52 0.27 -5.92 -4.01
N PHE A 53 -0.37 -5.36 -5.03
CA PHE A 53 -1.82 -5.37 -5.15
C PHE A 53 -2.26 -5.17 -6.61
N SER A 54 -3.51 -5.51 -6.89
CA SER A 54 -4.19 -5.25 -8.15
C SER A 54 -5.55 -4.58 -7.92
N GLU A 55 -6.06 -3.87 -8.91
CA GLU A 55 -7.41 -3.27 -8.85
C GLU A 55 -8.51 -4.30 -8.58
N LYS A 56 -8.29 -5.54 -9.01
CA LYS A 56 -9.28 -6.61 -8.89
C LYS A 56 -9.48 -7.07 -7.44
N ASP A 57 -8.42 -7.14 -6.64
CA ASP A 57 -8.45 -7.85 -5.36
C ASP A 57 -7.86 -7.06 -4.16
N GLU A 58 -7.43 -5.81 -4.35
CA GLU A 58 -6.86 -5.00 -3.27
C GLU A 58 -7.77 -4.93 -2.04
N PHE A 59 -9.08 -4.79 -2.28
CA PHE A 59 -10.07 -4.62 -1.22
C PHE A 59 -10.09 -5.79 -0.22
N ILE A 60 -9.78 -7.01 -0.68
CA ILE A 60 -9.75 -8.20 0.18
C ILE A 60 -8.72 -8.03 1.29
N TYR A 61 -7.51 -7.63 0.91
CA TYR A 61 -6.43 -7.38 1.86
C TYR A 61 -6.74 -6.20 2.79
N ASP A 62 -7.15 -5.08 2.22
CA ASP A 62 -7.39 -3.83 2.96
C ASP A 62 -8.52 -3.98 3.97
N GLU A 63 -9.63 -4.57 3.57
CA GLU A 63 -10.77 -4.85 4.46
C GLU A 63 -10.38 -5.81 5.60
N MET A 64 -9.64 -6.87 5.31
CA MET A 64 -9.24 -7.85 6.33
C MET A 64 -8.25 -7.26 7.33
N VAL A 65 -7.29 -6.45 6.88
CA VAL A 65 -6.31 -5.80 7.75
C VAL A 65 -6.97 -4.78 8.67
N VAL A 66 -8.01 -4.09 8.21
CA VAL A 66 -8.67 -3.02 8.97
C VAL A 66 -9.82 -3.55 9.80
N HIS A 67 -10.79 -4.23 9.19
CA HIS A 67 -12.05 -4.51 9.88
C HIS A 67 -11.94 -5.59 10.96
N VAL A 68 -11.02 -6.54 10.83
CA VAL A 68 -10.81 -7.57 11.86
C VAL A 68 -10.31 -6.95 13.17
N PRO A 69 -9.22 -6.19 13.23
CA PRO A 69 -8.80 -5.54 14.49
C PRO A 69 -9.80 -4.50 14.98
N MET A 70 -10.47 -3.76 14.09
CA MET A 70 -11.49 -2.79 14.48
C MET A 70 -12.71 -3.43 15.14
N ALA A 71 -13.06 -4.66 14.76
CA ALA A 71 -14.16 -5.41 15.35
C ALA A 71 -13.89 -5.88 16.79
N VAL A 72 -12.63 -6.06 17.15
CA VAL A 72 -12.26 -6.60 18.48
C VAL A 72 -11.70 -5.56 19.44
N HIS A 73 -11.21 -4.43 18.96
CA HIS A 73 -10.69 -3.36 19.79
C HIS A 73 -11.74 -2.28 20.03
N PRO A 74 -12.16 -2.04 21.27
CA PRO A 74 -13.15 -1.00 21.56
C PRO A 74 -12.51 0.40 21.52
N ASN A 75 -13.27 1.39 21.01
CA ASN A 75 -12.93 2.81 21.10
C ASN A 75 -11.57 3.19 20.50
N VAL A 76 -11.28 2.73 19.28
CA VAL A 76 -10.08 3.12 18.55
C VAL A 76 -10.16 4.60 18.16
N LYS A 77 -9.20 5.41 18.62
CA LYS A 77 -9.11 6.85 18.31
C LYS A 77 -7.91 7.19 17.44
N LYS A 78 -6.84 6.44 17.58
CA LYS A 78 -5.58 6.66 16.87
C LYS A 78 -5.08 5.35 16.29
N VAL A 79 -4.67 5.40 15.03
CA VAL A 79 -4.16 4.25 14.31
C VAL A 79 -2.79 4.58 13.73
N LEU A 80 -1.89 3.63 13.82
CA LEU A 80 -0.60 3.66 13.14
C LEU A 80 -0.59 2.56 12.07
N VAL A 81 -0.33 2.95 10.84
CA VAL A 81 -0.12 2.06 9.69
C VAL A 81 1.36 2.09 9.32
N ILE A 82 2.03 0.96 9.41
CA ILE A 82 3.42 0.81 8.97
C ILE A 82 3.42 0.13 7.61
N GLY A 83 3.91 0.80 6.59
CA GLY A 83 3.65 0.52 5.19
C GLY A 83 2.32 1.15 4.76
N GLY A 84 1.81 0.76 3.61
CA GLY A 84 0.51 1.26 3.13
C GLY A 84 0.57 2.58 2.39
N GLY A 85 1.68 2.84 1.72
CA GLY A 85 1.85 3.99 0.84
C GLY A 85 0.90 4.02 -0.37
N ASP A 86 0.20 2.91 -0.65
CA ASP A 86 -0.88 2.83 -1.64
C ASP A 86 -2.17 3.54 -1.19
N GLY A 87 -2.40 3.67 0.12
CA GLY A 87 -3.56 4.32 0.69
C GLY A 87 -4.77 3.43 0.93
N GLY A 88 -4.74 2.15 0.56
CA GLY A 88 -5.89 1.25 0.70
C GLY A 88 -6.30 1.02 2.15
N VAL A 89 -5.34 0.76 3.03
CA VAL A 89 -5.60 0.61 4.47
C VAL A 89 -6.14 1.91 5.07
N ALA A 90 -5.56 3.06 4.70
CA ALA A 90 -6.05 4.36 5.15
C ALA A 90 -7.49 4.61 4.69
N LYS A 91 -7.81 4.26 3.45
CA LYS A 91 -9.16 4.37 2.89
C LYS A 91 -10.19 3.59 3.71
N GLU A 92 -9.90 2.35 4.06
CA GLU A 92 -10.79 1.54 4.89
C GLU A 92 -10.92 2.09 6.32
N LEU A 93 -9.84 2.59 6.92
CA LEU A 93 -9.87 3.24 8.23
C LEU A 93 -10.74 4.50 8.23
N CYS A 94 -10.79 5.23 7.13
CA CYS A 94 -11.59 6.44 7.01
C CYS A 94 -13.11 6.19 7.11
N ASN A 95 -13.57 4.95 6.95
CA ASN A 95 -14.97 4.55 7.16
C ASN A 95 -15.38 4.56 8.64
N TYR A 96 -14.45 4.70 9.56
CA TYR A 96 -14.71 4.75 11.01
C TYR A 96 -14.68 6.19 11.50
N PRO A 97 -15.85 6.81 11.75
CA PRO A 97 -15.93 8.23 12.14
C PRO A 97 -15.35 8.51 13.53
N GLU A 98 -15.23 7.50 14.39
CA GLU A 98 -14.65 7.59 15.71
C GLU A 98 -13.11 7.71 15.72
N ILE A 99 -12.43 7.36 14.62
CA ILE A 99 -10.99 7.53 14.49
C ILE A 99 -10.70 9.03 14.29
N GLU A 100 -9.82 9.55 15.11
CA GLU A 100 -9.43 10.96 15.13
C GLU A 100 -8.09 11.20 14.39
N GLN A 101 -7.24 10.18 14.32
CA GLN A 101 -5.90 10.28 13.74
C GLN A 101 -5.44 8.96 13.12
N ILE A 102 -4.91 9.05 11.93
CA ILE A 102 -4.31 7.92 11.19
C ILE A 102 -2.89 8.35 10.77
N ASP A 103 -1.89 7.74 11.37
CA ASP A 103 -0.49 7.95 10.99
C ASP A 103 -0.08 6.84 10.01
N VAL A 104 0.31 7.21 8.81
CA VAL A 104 0.83 6.31 7.79
C VAL A 104 2.33 6.53 7.66
N VAL A 105 3.10 5.51 7.96
CA VAL A 105 4.57 5.54 7.87
C VAL A 105 4.99 4.68 6.68
N GLU A 106 5.46 5.31 5.63
CA GLU A 106 5.93 4.66 4.41
C GLU A 106 7.33 5.13 4.08
N THR A 107 8.23 4.19 3.90
CA THR A 107 9.64 4.50 3.65
C THR A 107 9.85 5.11 2.26
N ASP A 108 9.11 4.63 1.27
CA ASP A 108 9.33 4.95 -0.14
C ASP A 108 8.33 6.00 -0.65
N GLU A 109 8.76 7.24 -0.74
CA GLU A 109 7.96 8.33 -1.31
C GLU A 109 7.57 8.09 -2.76
N MET A 110 8.45 7.45 -3.55
CA MET A 110 8.11 7.11 -4.95
C MET A 110 6.91 6.17 -5.01
N PHE A 111 6.81 5.19 -4.10
CA PHE A 111 5.66 4.30 -4.03
C PHE A 111 4.37 5.06 -3.75
N ILE A 112 4.39 6.04 -2.84
CA ILE A 112 3.24 6.91 -2.56
C ILE A 112 2.83 7.71 -3.81
N GLU A 113 3.80 8.33 -4.49
CA GLU A 113 3.53 9.15 -5.68
C GLU A 113 2.99 8.32 -6.84
N VAL A 114 3.59 7.15 -7.09
CA VAL A 114 3.13 6.20 -8.13
C VAL A 114 1.72 5.71 -7.82
N SER A 115 1.43 5.40 -6.57
CA SER A 115 0.08 5.00 -6.14
C SER A 115 -0.95 6.10 -6.38
N ARG A 116 -0.64 7.34 -6.05
CA ARG A 116 -1.51 8.49 -6.33
C ARG A 116 -1.74 8.70 -7.82
N GLN A 117 -0.73 8.51 -8.63
CA GLN A 117 -0.82 8.72 -10.07
C GLN A 117 -1.60 7.62 -10.78
N PHE A 118 -1.37 6.35 -10.44
CA PHE A 118 -1.89 5.21 -11.18
C PHE A 118 -3.05 4.49 -10.49
N PHE A 119 -3.23 4.69 -9.18
CA PHE A 119 -4.31 4.09 -8.38
C PHE A 119 -5.03 5.15 -7.53
N PRO A 120 -5.59 6.19 -8.17
CA PRO A 120 -6.17 7.32 -7.44
C PRO A 120 -7.33 6.95 -6.53
N GLU A 121 -8.12 5.93 -6.89
CA GLU A 121 -9.24 5.47 -6.07
C GLU A 121 -8.77 4.82 -4.75
N THR A 122 -7.69 4.03 -4.80
CA THR A 122 -7.06 3.45 -3.62
C THR A 122 -6.36 4.51 -2.79
N ALA A 123 -5.57 5.36 -3.44
CA ALA A 123 -4.79 6.40 -2.80
C ALA A 123 -5.64 7.56 -2.23
N GLU A 124 -6.93 7.63 -2.54
CA GLU A 124 -7.84 8.63 -2.00
C GLU A 124 -7.83 8.67 -0.47
N GLY A 125 -7.67 7.51 0.18
CA GLY A 125 -7.55 7.43 1.63
C GLY A 125 -6.43 8.27 2.23
N LEU A 126 -5.36 8.54 1.49
CA LEU A 126 -4.26 9.38 1.94
C LEU A 126 -4.61 10.88 1.98
N ASN A 127 -5.74 11.28 1.42
CA ASN A 127 -6.18 12.69 1.36
C ASN A 127 -7.14 13.07 2.50
N ASP A 128 -7.56 12.11 3.32
CA ASP A 128 -8.44 12.40 4.48
C ASP A 128 -7.70 13.32 5.47
N PRO A 129 -8.37 14.36 6.01
CA PRO A 129 -7.75 15.31 6.95
C PRO A 129 -7.16 14.67 8.21
N ARG A 130 -7.63 13.49 8.60
CA ARG A 130 -7.14 12.73 9.76
C ARG A 130 -5.84 11.98 9.48
N VAL A 131 -5.48 11.81 8.19
CA VAL A 131 -4.30 11.05 7.75
C VAL A 131 -3.09 11.96 7.75
N ARG A 132 -2.01 11.50 8.40
CA ARG A 132 -0.69 12.12 8.36
C ARG A 132 0.31 11.11 7.80
N ILE A 133 1.08 11.51 6.80
CA ILE A 133 2.05 10.66 6.12
C ILE A 133 3.45 11.01 6.62
N PHE A 134 4.21 9.99 7.01
CA PHE A 134 5.59 10.10 7.47
C PHE A 134 6.50 9.27 6.55
N PRO A 135 7.29 9.94 5.65
CA PRO A 135 8.21 9.25 4.75
C PRO A 135 9.48 8.84 5.50
N GLN A 136 9.41 7.76 6.25
CA GLN A 136 10.54 7.24 7.02
C GLN A 136 10.38 5.76 7.34
N ASP A 137 11.46 5.14 7.81
CA ASP A 137 11.45 3.76 8.28
C ASP A 137 10.55 3.57 9.50
N GLY A 138 9.71 2.53 9.47
CA GLY A 138 8.72 2.25 10.51
C GLY A 138 9.34 1.98 11.89
N LEU A 139 10.47 1.26 11.95
CA LEU A 139 11.17 1.00 13.22
C LEU A 139 11.78 2.28 13.80
N ARG A 140 12.33 3.13 12.93
CA ARG A 140 12.86 4.43 13.33
C ARG A 140 11.76 5.33 13.89
N PHE A 141 10.59 5.33 13.25
CA PHE A 141 9.42 6.06 13.72
C PHE A 141 8.98 5.62 15.12
N LEU A 142 8.88 4.30 15.33
CA LEU A 142 8.51 3.74 16.63
C LEU A 142 9.52 4.08 17.73
N ARG A 143 10.82 3.97 17.46
CA ARG A 143 11.88 4.30 18.40
C ARG A 143 11.87 5.78 18.79
N GLY A 144 11.55 6.68 17.84
CA GLY A 144 11.40 8.10 18.10
C GLY A 144 10.25 8.43 19.05
N LYS A 145 9.14 7.66 18.99
CA LYS A 145 8.00 7.82 19.90
C LYS A 145 8.25 7.28 21.31
N THR A 146 9.04 6.23 21.45
CA THR A 146 9.39 5.66 22.77
C THR A 146 10.39 6.49 23.56
N GLY A 147 11.16 7.37 22.91
CA GLY A 147 12.08 8.32 23.56
C GLY A 147 11.42 9.59 24.12
N SER A 148 10.12 9.78 23.94
CA SER A 148 9.36 10.98 24.34
C SER A 148 8.49 10.78 25.59
N THR A 149 8.74 9.76 26.39
CA THR A 149 8.12 9.61 27.71
C THR A 149 9.11 10.08 28.79
N THR A 150 9.20 11.36 28.94
CA THR A 150 9.58 12.01 30.19
C THR A 150 8.54 13.02 30.55
#